data_ae11693a939e03687cfbc7e44710ca47
#
_entry.id   ae11693a939e03687cfbc7e44710ca47
#
_cell.length_a   1.000
_cell.length_b   1.000
_cell.length_c   1.000
_cell.angle_alpha   90.00
_cell.angle_beta   90.00
_cell.angle_gamma   90.00
#
_symmetry.space_group_name_H-M   'P 1'
#
loop_
_entity.id
_entity.type
_entity.pdbx_description
1 polymer ?
#
loop_
_entity_poly.entity_id
_entity_poly.type
_entity_poly.pdbx_seq_one_letter_code
_entity_poly.pdbx_strand_id
1 'polypeptide(L)'
;MIRTLALCISIIYLIGIYPVEAVAQQSDVEVSKPLGLMLTWQQDPTTTMTIDWHTGPDEDPSWLEYKLVGSDEWSPATVEVLDFPFSDWKIHRTELTDLEPGSEYRFRIGDHHSAIWKFRTMPDNAYEPIRFAVGGDVRHRLDWMRQTNRRVAAYDPDFIKWGGDLAYADAREDRVYRWKEFVEVMMTTLVTADDRVIPVLAGIGNHEVKDHSWNRWDEYEQTDEKREEYAPYFYRLFAFPGQPGYAALDFSDYMSILMLDTGHSNPVEGEQTEWLRRVLEERSHIPHVFPNYHIPAFPSVRNPDDEIHVKLREKWVSLFEEFGVRVAFENHDHAYKRTYPIRNGAFSADGIVYIGDGAWGVYTRPIGGGDDPEFWGYHGNDPWYLKRASSQRHFILGTIHGPHQHYLMINKDGAIIDEYPRTPHLDMKINELAEPWE
;
A
#
# COMPACT_ATOMS: atom_id res chain seq x y z
N MET A 1 -2.25 -73.59 69.27
CA MET A 1 -3.59 -73.41 68.70
C MET A 1 -4.12 -72.10 69.18
N ILE A 2 -3.97 -71.07 68.37
CA ILE A 2 -4.45 -69.74 68.67
C ILE A 2 -5.34 -69.32 67.49
N ARG A 3 -6.61 -69.07 67.76
CA ARG A 3 -7.60 -68.62 66.82
C ARG A 3 -7.54 -67.10 66.77
N THR A 4 -7.28 -66.54 65.57
CA THR A 4 -7.33 -65.13 65.33
C THR A 4 -8.72 -64.75 64.86
N LEU A 5 -9.35 -63.77 65.53
CA LEU A 5 -10.64 -63.20 65.22
C LEU A 5 -10.42 -62.08 64.21
N ALA A 6 -11.09 -62.15 63.10
CA ALA A 6 -11.08 -61.02 62.07
C ALA A 6 -12.26 -60.09 62.37
N LEU A 7 -11.93 -58.79 62.57
CA LEU A 7 -12.92 -57.76 62.80
C LEU A 7 -13.18 -57.06 61.43
N CYS A 8 -14.43 -57.22 60.93
CA CYS A 8 -14.85 -56.48 59.72
C CYS A 8 -15.32 -55.08 60.13
N ILE A 9 -14.60 -54.03 59.63
CA ILE A 9 -15.03 -52.66 59.76
C ILE A 9 -15.69 -52.28 58.43
N SER A 10 -17.01 -52.02 58.44
CA SER A 10 -17.73 -51.47 57.25
C SER A 10 -17.61 -49.99 57.26
N ILE A 11 -16.92 -49.50 56.25
CA ILE A 11 -16.82 -48.05 55.97
C ILE A 11 -18.01 -47.66 55.06
N ILE A 12 -18.93 -46.89 55.60
CA ILE A 12 -20.03 -46.26 54.82
C ILE A 12 -19.47 -44.97 54.12
N TYR A 13 -19.33 -45.00 52.79
CA TYR A 13 -19.05 -43.83 52.00
C TYR A 13 -20.34 -43.04 51.82
N LEU A 14 -20.42 -41.89 52.44
CA LEU A 14 -21.41 -40.85 52.10
C LEU A 14 -20.96 -40.19 50.80
N ILE A 15 -21.64 -40.48 49.70
CA ILE A 15 -21.49 -39.77 48.43
C ILE A 15 -22.24 -38.44 48.58
N GLY A 16 -21.51 -37.37 48.82
CA GLY A 16 -22.04 -36.01 48.74
C GLY A 16 -22.35 -35.67 47.28
N ILE A 17 -23.64 -35.52 46.96
CA ILE A 17 -24.08 -34.97 45.67
C ILE A 17 -23.87 -33.45 45.75
N TYR A 18 -22.76 -32.97 45.16
CA TYR A 18 -22.60 -31.56 44.90
C TYR A 18 -23.43 -31.22 43.65
N PRO A 19 -24.22 -30.12 43.67
CA PRO A 19 -24.87 -29.65 42.47
C PRO A 19 -23.78 -29.23 41.49
N VAL A 20 -23.75 -29.84 40.30
CA VAL A 20 -22.99 -29.37 39.14
C VAL A 20 -23.68 -28.06 38.73
N GLU A 21 -23.12 -26.95 39.14
CA GLU A 21 -23.46 -25.66 38.50
C GLU A 21 -23.16 -25.85 37.03
N ALA A 22 -24.23 -25.72 36.24
CA ALA A 22 -24.11 -25.65 34.78
C ALA A 22 -23.26 -24.38 34.46
N VAL A 23 -22.02 -24.58 34.11
CA VAL A 23 -21.22 -23.56 33.47
C VAL A 23 -22.02 -23.20 32.20
N ALA A 24 -22.66 -22.07 32.23
CA ALA A 24 -23.28 -21.51 31.05
C ALA A 24 -22.20 -21.50 29.97
N GLN A 25 -22.36 -22.29 28.93
CA GLN A 25 -21.60 -22.19 27.72
C GLN A 25 -21.83 -20.74 27.23
N GLN A 26 -20.82 -19.89 27.46
CA GLN A 26 -20.71 -18.65 26.74
C GLN A 26 -20.68 -19.05 25.26
N SER A 27 -21.78 -18.86 24.57
CA SER A 27 -21.82 -18.99 23.13
C SER A 27 -20.75 -18.00 22.62
N ASP A 28 -19.67 -18.51 22.04
CA ASP A 28 -18.76 -17.71 21.25
C ASP A 28 -19.64 -17.04 20.20
N VAL A 29 -20.00 -15.79 20.42
CA VAL A 29 -20.65 -14.96 19.42
C VAL A 29 -19.59 -14.82 18.35
N GLU A 30 -19.81 -15.47 17.21
CA GLU A 30 -18.91 -15.38 16.06
C GLU A 30 -18.91 -13.92 15.64
N VAL A 31 -17.78 -13.25 15.88
CA VAL A 31 -17.61 -11.83 15.55
C VAL A 31 -17.63 -11.74 14.03
N SER A 32 -18.65 -11.13 13.47
CA SER A 32 -18.75 -10.89 12.02
C SER A 32 -17.54 -10.07 11.58
N LYS A 33 -16.78 -10.60 10.65
CA LYS A 33 -15.63 -9.94 10.03
C LYS A 33 -15.88 -9.78 8.55
N PRO A 34 -15.53 -8.62 7.96
CA PRO A 34 -15.58 -8.47 6.51
C PRO A 34 -14.62 -9.45 5.82
N LEU A 35 -14.86 -9.76 4.56
CA LEU A 35 -14.00 -10.60 3.72
C LEU A 35 -12.72 -9.88 3.29
N GLY A 36 -12.72 -8.57 3.32
CA GLY A 36 -11.58 -7.69 3.07
C GLY A 36 -11.84 -6.32 3.66
N LEU A 37 -10.77 -5.63 4.04
CA LEU A 37 -10.80 -4.27 4.59
C LEU A 37 -9.61 -3.50 4.05
N MET A 38 -9.85 -2.28 3.59
CA MET A 38 -8.83 -1.37 3.06
C MET A 38 -9.17 0.06 3.44
N LEU A 39 -8.15 0.83 3.81
CA LEU A 39 -8.26 2.25 4.05
C LEU A 39 -7.48 3.02 2.98
N THR A 40 -8.02 4.16 2.58
CA THR A 40 -7.40 5.10 1.63
C THR A 40 -7.94 6.50 1.86
N TRP A 41 -7.68 7.43 0.95
CA TRP A 41 -8.24 8.77 0.96
C TRP A 41 -8.72 9.16 -0.43
N GLN A 42 -9.71 10.04 -0.49
CA GLN A 42 -10.15 10.70 -1.71
C GLN A 42 -9.88 12.21 -1.65
N GLN A 43 -9.76 12.73 -0.44
CA GLN A 43 -9.51 14.14 -0.13
C GLN A 43 -8.37 14.26 0.89
N ASP A 44 -8.19 15.44 1.49
CA ASP A 44 -7.10 15.74 2.42
C ASP A 44 -6.98 14.71 3.55
N PRO A 45 -5.88 13.96 3.63
CA PRO A 45 -5.65 12.94 4.64
C PRO A 45 -5.61 13.44 6.09
N THR A 46 -5.50 14.74 6.28
CA THR A 46 -5.49 15.33 7.61
C THR A 46 -6.88 15.41 8.24
N THR A 47 -7.93 15.45 7.43
CA THR A 47 -9.31 15.64 7.88
C THR A 47 -10.30 14.61 7.33
N THR A 48 -9.83 13.64 6.55
CA THR A 48 -10.69 12.61 5.95
C THR A 48 -10.12 11.20 6.13
N MET A 49 -10.97 10.19 5.91
CA MET A 49 -10.58 8.78 5.76
C MET A 49 -11.63 8.04 4.94
N THR A 50 -11.21 7.38 3.87
CA THR A 50 -12.06 6.44 3.12
C THR A 50 -11.83 5.02 3.64
N ILE A 51 -12.92 4.34 4.00
CA ILE A 51 -12.91 2.95 4.49
C ILE A 51 -13.72 2.11 3.53
N ASP A 52 -13.07 1.13 2.92
CA ASP A 52 -13.68 0.13 2.06
C ASP A 52 -13.65 -1.23 2.74
N TRP A 53 -14.79 -1.95 2.74
CA TRP A 53 -14.84 -3.35 3.15
C TRP A 53 -15.66 -4.19 2.20
N HIS A 54 -15.46 -5.48 2.26
CA HIS A 54 -16.06 -6.42 1.31
C HIS A 54 -16.90 -7.46 2.04
N THR A 55 -18.04 -7.83 1.41
CA THR A 55 -18.95 -8.85 1.92
C THR A 55 -19.30 -9.85 0.84
N GLY A 56 -19.81 -11.03 1.25
CA GLY A 56 -20.47 -11.97 0.37
C GLY A 56 -21.85 -11.48 -0.07
N PRO A 57 -22.53 -12.23 -1.00
CA PRO A 57 -23.80 -11.81 -1.57
C PRO A 57 -24.96 -11.75 -0.57
N ASP A 58 -24.92 -12.57 0.47
CA ASP A 58 -26.00 -12.73 1.45
C ASP A 58 -25.74 -11.96 2.76
N GLU A 59 -24.63 -11.24 2.83
CA GLU A 59 -24.25 -10.45 4.00
C GLU A 59 -24.57 -8.98 3.74
N ASP A 60 -25.31 -8.34 4.63
CA ASP A 60 -25.58 -6.89 4.58
C ASP A 60 -25.09 -6.16 5.83
N PRO A 61 -23.81 -5.97 6.03
CA PRO A 61 -23.30 -4.96 6.96
C PRO A 61 -23.07 -3.63 6.22
N SER A 62 -24.10 -3.03 5.66
CA SER A 62 -24.06 -1.66 5.10
C SER A 62 -24.03 -0.59 6.19
N TRP A 63 -23.29 -0.84 7.28
CA TRP A 63 -23.34 -0.06 8.50
C TRP A 63 -21.93 0.02 9.11
N LEU A 64 -21.50 1.24 9.36
CA LEU A 64 -20.24 1.57 10.02
C LEU A 64 -20.49 2.66 11.05
N GLU A 65 -19.87 2.53 12.22
CA GLU A 65 -19.76 3.60 13.21
C GLU A 65 -18.29 3.89 13.52
N TYR A 66 -18.01 5.12 13.85
CA TYR A 66 -16.67 5.57 14.23
C TYR A 66 -16.72 6.53 15.40
N LYS A 67 -15.59 6.73 16.09
CA LYS A 67 -15.43 7.71 17.14
C LYS A 67 -13.97 8.11 17.34
N LEU A 68 -13.74 9.31 17.80
CA LEU A 68 -12.43 9.76 18.29
C LEU A 68 -12.02 8.90 19.50
N VAL A 69 -10.75 8.53 19.61
CA VAL A 69 -10.22 7.85 20.80
C VAL A 69 -10.32 8.79 21.99
N GLY A 70 -10.94 8.30 23.07
CA GLY A 70 -11.28 9.11 24.26
C GLY A 70 -12.71 9.63 24.28
N SER A 71 -13.44 9.59 23.15
CA SER A 71 -14.88 9.83 23.14
C SER A 71 -15.67 8.59 23.53
N ASP A 72 -16.80 8.77 24.20
CA ASP A 72 -17.75 7.69 24.50
C ASP A 72 -18.82 7.53 23.40
N GLU A 73 -19.00 8.55 22.56
CA GLU A 73 -20.07 8.60 21.56
C GLU A 73 -19.60 8.01 20.22
N TRP A 74 -20.38 7.08 19.65
CA TRP A 74 -20.22 6.55 18.32
C TRP A 74 -21.08 7.33 17.33
N SER A 75 -20.51 7.72 16.20
CA SER A 75 -21.18 8.38 15.09
C SER A 75 -21.39 7.42 13.94
N PRO A 76 -22.61 7.30 13.41
CA PRO A 76 -22.85 6.49 12.20
C PRO A 76 -22.26 7.17 10.97
N ALA A 77 -21.80 6.37 10.00
CA ALA A 77 -21.34 6.84 8.70
C ALA A 77 -22.30 6.42 7.58
N THR A 78 -22.39 7.25 6.55
CA THR A 78 -23.11 6.90 5.34
C THR A 78 -22.27 5.91 4.50
N VAL A 79 -22.89 4.85 4.02
CA VAL A 79 -22.23 3.78 3.26
C VAL A 79 -22.78 3.73 1.85
N GLU A 80 -21.92 3.76 0.86
CA GLU A 80 -22.20 3.43 -0.52
C GLU A 80 -21.94 1.94 -0.74
N VAL A 81 -22.81 1.27 -1.52
CA VAL A 81 -22.65 -0.14 -1.87
C VAL A 81 -22.41 -0.27 -3.36
N LEU A 82 -21.30 -0.86 -3.74
CA LEU A 82 -20.86 -1.05 -5.12
C LEU A 82 -20.71 -2.54 -5.45
N ASP A 83 -20.83 -2.88 -6.71
CA ASP A 83 -20.58 -4.23 -7.19
C ASP A 83 -19.06 -4.50 -7.27
N PHE A 84 -18.63 -5.65 -6.76
CA PHE A 84 -17.28 -6.14 -6.97
C PHE A 84 -17.18 -6.72 -8.40
N PRO A 85 -16.25 -6.27 -9.25
CA PRO A 85 -16.18 -6.70 -10.64
C PRO A 85 -16.07 -8.21 -10.80
N PHE A 86 -16.89 -8.78 -11.68
CA PHE A 86 -16.91 -10.21 -12.01
C PHE A 86 -17.14 -11.13 -10.80
N SER A 87 -17.89 -10.66 -9.80
CA SER A 87 -18.12 -11.38 -8.55
C SER A 87 -19.51 -11.07 -8.00
N ASP A 88 -19.98 -11.95 -7.15
CA ASP A 88 -21.14 -11.75 -6.28
C ASP A 88 -20.85 -10.96 -4.99
N TRP A 89 -19.57 -10.67 -4.73
CA TRP A 89 -19.17 -9.84 -3.60
C TRP A 89 -19.63 -8.39 -3.77
N LYS A 90 -19.77 -7.70 -2.64
CA LYS A 90 -20.05 -6.26 -2.60
C LYS A 90 -18.87 -5.51 -2.01
N ILE A 91 -18.70 -4.27 -2.45
CA ILE A 91 -17.81 -3.27 -1.89
C ILE A 91 -18.68 -2.29 -1.13
N HIS A 92 -18.42 -2.10 0.14
CA HIS A 92 -19.03 -1.06 0.95
C HIS A 92 -17.99 0.02 1.14
N ARG A 93 -18.34 1.24 0.79
CA ARG A 93 -17.44 2.40 0.86
C ARG A 93 -18.05 3.50 1.71
N THR A 94 -17.25 4.06 2.59
CA THR A 94 -17.60 5.26 3.31
C THR A 94 -16.45 6.26 3.30
N GLU A 95 -16.76 7.54 3.14
CA GLU A 95 -15.81 8.62 3.33
C GLU A 95 -16.18 9.38 4.58
N LEU A 96 -15.29 9.38 5.56
CA LEU A 96 -15.38 10.16 6.78
C LEU A 96 -14.74 11.52 6.54
N THR A 97 -15.42 12.59 6.90
CA THR A 97 -14.97 13.97 6.73
C THR A 97 -15.01 14.72 8.07
N ASP A 98 -14.47 15.93 8.10
CA ASP A 98 -14.44 16.80 9.29
C ASP A 98 -13.76 16.13 10.50
N LEU A 99 -12.77 15.29 10.24
CA LEU A 99 -11.96 14.65 11.27
C LEU A 99 -10.91 15.62 11.82
N GLU A 100 -10.48 15.40 13.07
CA GLU A 100 -9.40 16.16 13.68
C GLU A 100 -8.04 15.70 13.13
N PRO A 101 -7.16 16.62 12.70
CA PRO A 101 -5.81 16.26 12.23
C PRO A 101 -4.97 15.57 13.32
N GLY A 102 -4.12 14.61 12.90
CA GLY A 102 -3.19 13.90 13.77
C GLY A 102 -3.86 13.09 14.88
N SER A 103 -5.12 12.70 14.69
CA SER A 103 -5.96 12.09 15.72
C SER A 103 -6.25 10.63 15.44
N GLU A 104 -6.35 9.81 16.50
CA GLU A 104 -6.67 8.40 16.39
C GLU A 104 -8.19 8.18 16.56
N TYR A 105 -8.74 7.39 15.67
CA TYR A 105 -10.14 7.01 15.63
C TYR A 105 -10.31 5.50 15.76
N ARG A 106 -11.42 5.08 16.35
CA ARG A 106 -11.91 3.70 16.33
C ARG A 106 -13.10 3.60 15.40
N PHE A 107 -13.22 2.48 14.70
CA PHE A 107 -14.39 2.17 13.90
C PHE A 107 -14.76 0.69 14.02
N ARG A 108 -16.01 0.39 13.72
CA ARG A 108 -16.56 -0.96 13.66
C ARG A 108 -17.56 -1.08 12.51
N ILE A 109 -17.64 -2.29 11.94
CA ILE A 109 -18.49 -2.62 10.80
C ILE A 109 -19.49 -3.69 11.27
N GLY A 110 -20.78 -3.53 10.96
CA GLY A 110 -21.82 -4.44 11.40
C GLY A 110 -22.30 -4.17 12.83
N ASP A 111 -22.73 -5.17 13.55
CA ASP A 111 -23.36 -5.03 14.86
C ASP A 111 -22.35 -4.67 15.99
N HIS A 112 -22.88 -4.41 17.20
CA HIS A 112 -22.09 -4.03 18.37
C HIS A 112 -21.10 -5.10 18.86
N HIS A 113 -21.13 -6.30 18.31
CA HIS A 113 -20.22 -7.41 18.62
C HIS A 113 -19.09 -7.54 17.60
N SER A 114 -19.05 -6.70 16.56
CA SER A 114 -18.00 -6.75 15.54
C SER A 114 -16.64 -6.32 16.07
N ALA A 115 -15.58 -6.71 15.35
CA ALA A 115 -14.23 -6.28 15.66
C ALA A 115 -14.13 -4.74 15.62
N ILE A 116 -13.29 -4.18 16.48
CA ILE A 116 -12.99 -2.75 16.50
C ILE A 116 -11.60 -2.58 15.93
N TRP A 117 -11.49 -1.77 14.89
CA TRP A 117 -10.25 -1.35 14.28
C TRP A 117 -9.95 0.12 14.62
N LYS A 118 -8.74 0.53 14.30
CA LYS A 118 -8.32 1.92 14.43
C LYS A 118 -7.78 2.45 13.11
N PHE A 119 -7.82 3.76 12.97
CA PHE A 119 -7.03 4.52 12.00
C PHE A 119 -6.54 5.81 12.65
N ARG A 120 -5.59 6.47 12.01
CA ARG A 120 -5.10 7.79 12.40
C ARG A 120 -5.18 8.72 11.19
N THR A 121 -5.72 9.93 11.39
CA THR A 121 -5.61 11.00 10.40
C THR A 121 -4.18 11.51 10.34
N MET A 122 -3.77 11.99 9.19
CA MET A 122 -2.45 12.61 9.07
C MET A 122 -2.39 13.92 9.86
N PRO A 123 -1.24 14.29 10.43
CA PRO A 123 -1.10 15.60 11.07
C PRO A 123 -1.16 16.71 10.02
N ASP A 124 -1.49 17.93 10.45
CA ASP A 124 -1.54 19.13 9.57
C ASP A 124 -0.17 19.73 9.27
N ASN A 125 0.90 19.16 9.83
CA ASN A 125 2.28 19.58 9.63
C ASN A 125 3.24 18.40 9.79
N ALA A 126 4.51 18.60 9.42
CA ALA A 126 5.59 17.60 9.54
C ALA A 126 6.60 17.95 10.65
N TYR A 127 6.15 18.52 11.79
CA TYR A 127 7.05 18.84 12.90
C TYR A 127 7.51 17.60 13.67
N GLU A 128 6.73 16.52 13.62
CA GLU A 128 7.14 15.19 14.05
C GLU A 128 7.41 14.32 12.81
N PRO A 129 8.25 13.28 12.93
CA PRO A 129 8.54 12.41 11.81
C PRO A 129 7.30 11.69 11.28
N ILE A 130 7.03 11.81 9.99
CA ILE A 130 6.01 11.08 9.24
C ILE A 130 6.68 9.99 8.44
N ARG A 131 6.19 8.77 8.57
CA ARG A 131 6.75 7.57 7.93
C ARG A 131 5.78 6.99 6.93
N PHE A 132 6.30 6.60 5.77
CA PHE A 132 5.50 5.91 4.77
C PHE A 132 6.30 4.80 4.10
N ALA A 133 5.62 3.71 3.77
CA ALA A 133 6.23 2.65 2.99
C ALA A 133 5.94 2.83 1.50
N VAL A 134 6.91 2.46 0.66
CA VAL A 134 6.80 2.56 -0.80
C VAL A 134 7.19 1.24 -1.43
N GLY A 135 6.48 0.87 -2.48
CA GLY A 135 6.79 -0.26 -3.33
C GLY A 135 5.80 -0.39 -4.48
N GLY A 136 5.77 -1.53 -5.09
CA GLY A 136 4.87 -1.95 -6.15
C GLY A 136 5.18 -3.39 -6.52
N ASP A 137 4.50 -3.93 -7.56
CA ASP A 137 4.71 -5.30 -7.96
C ASP A 137 4.44 -6.25 -6.78
N VAL A 138 3.16 -6.26 -6.34
CA VAL A 138 2.82 -6.66 -4.97
C VAL A 138 2.59 -8.16 -4.83
N ARG A 139 1.95 -8.85 -5.83
CA ARG A 139 1.47 -10.19 -5.60
C ARG A 139 1.75 -11.16 -6.76
N HIS A 140 2.95 -11.72 -6.89
CA HIS A 140 3.09 -13.01 -7.59
C HIS A 140 2.65 -14.16 -6.68
N ARG A 141 3.05 -14.12 -5.41
CA ARG A 141 2.73 -15.13 -4.41
C ARG A 141 2.17 -14.50 -3.13
N LEU A 142 1.12 -15.10 -2.59
CA LEU A 142 0.48 -14.59 -1.36
C LEU A 142 1.39 -14.66 -0.13
N ASP A 143 2.19 -15.73 -0.01
CA ASP A 143 3.13 -15.88 1.10
C ASP A 143 4.20 -14.77 1.09
N TRP A 144 4.65 -14.35 -0.08
CA TRP A 144 5.60 -13.25 -0.20
C TRP A 144 4.97 -11.89 0.10
N MET A 145 3.76 -11.65 -0.40
CA MET A 145 2.99 -10.46 -0.06
C MET A 145 2.77 -10.38 1.46
N ARG A 146 2.32 -11.47 2.09
CA ARG A 146 2.14 -11.54 3.56
C ARG A 146 3.43 -11.24 4.32
N GLN A 147 4.56 -11.78 3.87
CA GLN A 147 5.86 -11.55 4.49
C GLN A 147 6.24 -10.08 4.47
N THR A 148 6.16 -9.44 3.30
CA THR A 148 6.52 -8.02 3.15
C THR A 148 5.54 -7.12 3.90
N ASN A 149 4.22 -7.38 3.79
CA ASN A 149 3.19 -6.62 4.51
C ASN A 149 3.43 -6.62 6.03
N ARG A 150 3.64 -7.80 6.63
CA ARG A 150 3.91 -7.90 8.07
C ARG A 150 5.21 -7.20 8.46
N ARG A 151 6.23 -7.26 7.60
CA ARG A 151 7.48 -6.54 7.84
C ARG A 151 7.23 -5.03 7.82
N VAL A 152 6.48 -4.52 6.87
CA VAL A 152 6.09 -3.11 6.79
C VAL A 152 5.26 -2.70 8.01
N ALA A 153 4.25 -3.48 8.39
CA ALA A 153 3.42 -3.18 9.56
C ALA A 153 4.24 -3.07 10.86
N ALA A 154 5.32 -3.86 11.00
CA ALA A 154 6.21 -3.81 12.15
C ALA A 154 7.04 -2.50 12.24
N TYR A 155 7.16 -1.73 11.14
CA TYR A 155 7.77 -0.40 11.15
C TYR A 155 6.78 0.73 11.43
N ASP A 156 5.51 0.39 11.65
CA ASP A 156 4.42 1.33 12.01
C ASP A 156 4.35 2.57 11.09
N PRO A 157 4.30 2.41 9.75
CA PRO A 157 4.19 3.55 8.87
C PRO A 157 2.80 4.20 9.00
N ASP A 158 2.72 5.48 8.71
CA ASP A 158 1.45 6.22 8.67
C ASP A 158 0.59 5.77 7.49
N PHE A 159 1.22 5.45 6.36
CA PHE A 159 0.56 4.91 5.16
C PHE A 159 1.53 4.15 4.24
N ILE A 160 0.95 3.52 3.23
CA ILE A 160 1.69 2.82 2.17
C ILE A 160 1.31 3.46 0.83
N LYS A 161 2.26 3.56 -0.11
CA LYS A 161 1.98 3.83 -1.52
C LYS A 161 2.58 2.75 -2.41
N TRP A 162 1.73 2.17 -3.25
CA TRP A 162 2.12 1.21 -4.26
C TRP A 162 2.06 1.83 -5.66
N GLY A 163 3.06 1.59 -6.47
CA GLY A 163 3.18 2.14 -7.82
C GLY A 163 2.70 1.20 -8.92
N GLY A 164 1.68 0.38 -8.65
CA GLY A 164 1.06 -0.50 -9.65
C GLY A 164 1.48 -1.97 -9.56
N ASP A 165 0.92 -2.79 -10.44
CA ASP A 165 1.06 -4.24 -10.51
C ASP A 165 0.69 -4.92 -9.19
N LEU A 166 -0.58 -4.75 -8.80
CA LEU A 166 -1.08 -5.11 -7.48
C LEU A 166 -1.40 -6.61 -7.37
N ALA A 167 -2.50 -7.05 -7.99
CA ALA A 167 -2.99 -8.42 -7.86
C ALA A 167 -2.58 -9.36 -9.01
N TYR A 168 -2.03 -8.84 -10.11
CA TYR A 168 -1.67 -9.63 -11.31
C TYR A 168 -2.86 -10.39 -11.89
N ALA A 169 -4.04 -9.79 -11.89
CA ALA A 169 -5.26 -10.35 -12.42
C ALA A 169 -5.46 -10.06 -13.91
N ASP A 170 -4.70 -9.11 -14.49
CA ASP A 170 -4.70 -8.74 -15.91
C ASP A 170 -6.09 -8.33 -16.42
N ALA A 171 -6.89 -7.70 -15.58
CA ALA A 171 -8.29 -7.35 -15.81
C ALA A 171 -9.17 -8.53 -16.26
N ARG A 172 -8.79 -9.77 -15.96
CA ARG A 172 -9.48 -10.99 -16.41
C ARG A 172 -10.51 -11.46 -15.39
N GLU A 173 -11.71 -11.83 -15.88
CA GLU A 173 -12.79 -12.38 -15.08
C GLU A 173 -12.39 -13.69 -14.37
N ASP A 174 -11.73 -14.62 -15.09
CA ASP A 174 -11.29 -15.91 -14.53
C ASP A 174 -10.20 -15.78 -13.44
N ARG A 175 -9.70 -14.56 -13.21
CA ARG A 175 -8.71 -14.24 -12.18
C ARG A 175 -9.25 -13.38 -11.03
N VAL A 176 -10.55 -13.21 -10.92
CA VAL A 176 -11.18 -12.44 -9.82
C VAL A 176 -10.75 -12.92 -8.44
N TYR A 177 -10.49 -14.24 -8.28
CA TYR A 177 -10.01 -14.81 -7.03
C TYR A 177 -8.70 -14.15 -6.54
N ARG A 178 -7.87 -13.63 -7.44
CA ARG A 178 -6.62 -12.97 -7.08
C ARG A 178 -6.87 -11.68 -6.32
N TRP A 179 -7.90 -10.93 -6.69
CA TRP A 179 -8.30 -9.73 -6.00
C TRP A 179 -8.99 -10.05 -4.65
N LYS A 180 -9.83 -11.08 -4.60
CA LYS A 180 -10.43 -11.56 -3.34
C LYS A 180 -9.35 -11.92 -2.31
N GLU A 181 -8.36 -12.73 -2.70
CA GLU A 181 -7.22 -13.08 -1.86
C GLU A 181 -6.34 -11.86 -1.51
N PHE A 182 -6.22 -10.89 -2.42
CA PHE A 182 -5.43 -9.68 -2.21
C PHE A 182 -6.02 -8.83 -1.08
N VAL A 183 -7.31 -8.52 -1.12
CA VAL A 183 -7.98 -7.69 -0.10
C VAL A 183 -8.06 -8.42 1.26
N GLU A 184 -8.23 -9.75 1.27
CA GLU A 184 -8.14 -10.57 2.48
C GLU A 184 -6.75 -10.48 3.13
N VAL A 185 -5.70 -10.58 2.32
CA VAL A 185 -4.31 -10.48 2.82
C VAL A 185 -4.02 -9.07 3.32
N MET A 186 -4.51 -8.02 2.67
CA MET A 186 -4.36 -6.65 3.18
C MET A 186 -4.96 -6.53 4.59
N MET A 187 -6.22 -6.91 4.76
CA MET A 187 -6.95 -6.86 6.03
C MET A 187 -6.21 -7.58 7.16
N THR A 188 -5.54 -8.69 6.84
CA THR A 188 -4.93 -9.56 7.87
C THR A 188 -3.45 -9.29 8.11
N THR A 189 -2.83 -8.42 7.32
CA THR A 189 -1.37 -8.19 7.39
C THR A 189 -0.94 -6.73 7.39
N LEU A 190 -1.79 -5.80 6.96
CA LEU A 190 -1.52 -4.36 7.03
C LEU A 190 -2.23 -3.73 8.24
N VAL A 191 -2.06 -4.38 9.37
CA VAL A 191 -2.57 -3.96 10.67
C VAL A 191 -1.41 -3.97 11.65
N THR A 192 -1.26 -2.89 12.41
CA THR A 192 -0.22 -2.76 13.43
C THR A 192 -0.53 -3.60 14.68
N ALA A 193 0.41 -3.71 15.58
CA ALA A 193 0.25 -4.51 16.80
C ALA A 193 -0.87 -4.01 17.75
N ASP A 194 -1.30 -2.75 17.58
CA ASP A 194 -2.37 -2.12 18.36
C ASP A 194 -3.69 -1.99 17.59
N ASP A 195 -3.90 -2.79 16.54
CA ASP A 195 -5.09 -2.86 15.69
C ASP A 195 -5.34 -1.63 14.80
N ARG A 196 -4.31 -0.83 14.51
CA ARG A 196 -4.41 0.26 13.54
C ARG A 196 -4.25 -0.28 12.11
N VAL A 197 -5.25 -0.07 11.27
CA VAL A 197 -5.20 -0.39 9.84
C VAL A 197 -4.38 0.66 9.12
N ILE A 198 -3.43 0.24 8.30
CA ILE A 198 -2.52 1.13 7.58
C ILE A 198 -3.18 1.51 6.24
N PRO A 199 -3.43 2.81 5.97
CA PRO A 199 -3.99 3.26 4.71
C PRO A 199 -3.05 3.00 3.52
N VAL A 200 -3.64 2.78 2.34
CA VAL A 200 -2.91 2.47 1.11
C VAL A 200 -3.34 3.39 -0.03
N LEU A 201 -2.36 3.97 -0.71
CA LEU A 201 -2.52 4.62 -2.01
C LEU A 201 -2.02 3.68 -3.10
N ALA A 202 -2.84 3.45 -4.13
CA ALA A 202 -2.53 2.51 -5.20
C ALA A 202 -2.43 3.23 -6.55
N GLY A 203 -1.33 3.00 -7.27
CA GLY A 203 -1.16 3.38 -8.67
C GLY A 203 -1.54 2.26 -9.61
N ILE A 204 -1.67 2.59 -10.89
CA ILE A 204 -1.96 1.65 -11.97
C ILE A 204 -0.67 1.14 -12.59
N GLY A 205 -0.59 -0.20 -12.84
CA GLY A 205 0.46 -0.86 -13.60
C GLY A 205 -0.09 -1.65 -14.78
N ASN A 206 0.76 -2.33 -15.51
CA ASN A 206 0.31 -3.10 -16.68
C ASN A 206 -0.53 -4.34 -16.33
N HIS A 207 -0.44 -4.85 -15.10
CA HIS A 207 -1.26 -5.98 -14.65
C HIS A 207 -2.65 -5.58 -14.10
N GLU A 208 -2.95 -4.28 -14.05
CA GLU A 208 -4.30 -3.77 -13.78
C GLU A 208 -5.17 -3.67 -15.03
N VAL A 209 -4.57 -3.65 -16.24
CA VAL A 209 -5.28 -3.49 -17.51
C VAL A 209 -5.39 -4.78 -18.31
N LYS A 210 -6.32 -4.83 -19.26
CA LYS A 210 -6.54 -5.98 -20.15
C LYS A 210 -5.27 -6.35 -20.92
N ASP A 211 -4.95 -7.63 -20.96
CA ASP A 211 -3.87 -8.24 -21.73
C ASP A 211 -2.47 -7.72 -21.39
N HIS A 212 -2.26 -7.15 -20.22
CA HIS A 212 -1.00 -6.53 -19.75
C HIS A 212 -0.47 -5.45 -20.69
N SER A 213 -1.29 -4.96 -21.60
CA SER A 213 -0.80 -4.02 -22.58
C SER A 213 -0.87 -2.58 -22.06
N TRP A 214 0.18 -1.88 -22.38
CA TRP A 214 0.18 -0.44 -22.44
C TRP A 214 0.02 -0.03 -23.91
N ASN A 215 -0.35 1.21 -24.19
CA ASN A 215 -0.54 1.77 -25.54
C ASN A 215 -1.81 1.31 -26.27
N ARG A 216 -2.80 0.71 -25.60
CA ARG A 216 -4.10 0.41 -26.22
C ARG A 216 -5.13 1.51 -26.04
N TRP A 217 -4.79 2.56 -25.32
CA TRP A 217 -5.63 3.73 -25.12
C TRP A 217 -5.95 4.47 -26.44
N ASP A 218 -5.19 4.29 -27.51
CA ASP A 218 -5.47 4.77 -28.86
C ASP A 218 -6.51 3.94 -29.61
N GLU A 219 -6.84 2.74 -29.12
CA GLU A 219 -7.84 1.83 -29.68
C GLU A 219 -9.28 2.16 -29.21
N TYR A 220 -9.45 3.03 -28.23
CA TYR A 220 -10.75 3.38 -27.68
C TYR A 220 -10.85 4.87 -27.31
N GLU A 221 -12.10 5.38 -27.25
CA GLU A 221 -12.36 6.72 -26.78
C GLU A 221 -11.98 6.89 -25.32
N GLN A 222 -11.28 7.97 -24.97
CA GLN A 222 -10.76 8.26 -23.62
C GLN A 222 -11.88 8.76 -22.69
N THR A 223 -12.86 7.91 -22.38
CA THR A 223 -13.93 8.17 -21.40
C THR A 223 -13.73 7.38 -20.14
N ASP A 224 -14.35 7.82 -19.04
CA ASP A 224 -14.29 7.14 -17.75
C ASP A 224 -14.85 5.71 -17.83
N GLU A 225 -15.95 5.52 -18.59
CA GLU A 225 -16.57 4.21 -18.78
C GLU A 225 -15.63 3.26 -19.53
N LYS A 226 -14.90 3.77 -20.53
CA LYS A 226 -13.96 2.94 -21.29
C LYS A 226 -12.72 2.59 -20.48
N ARG A 227 -12.20 3.51 -19.69
CA ARG A 227 -11.11 3.22 -18.74
C ARG A 227 -11.54 2.18 -17.71
N GLU A 228 -12.75 2.29 -17.14
CA GLU A 228 -13.30 1.30 -16.21
C GLU A 228 -13.52 -0.07 -16.89
N GLU A 229 -14.00 -0.11 -18.13
CA GLU A 229 -14.09 -1.37 -18.91
C GLU A 229 -12.72 -2.02 -19.12
N TYR A 230 -11.67 -1.21 -19.31
CA TYR A 230 -10.31 -1.66 -19.61
C TYR A 230 -9.54 -2.09 -18.35
N ALA A 231 -9.77 -1.43 -17.21
CA ALA A 231 -9.17 -1.72 -15.91
C ALA A 231 -10.22 -1.85 -14.79
N PRO A 232 -11.19 -2.80 -14.89
CA PRO A 232 -12.41 -2.83 -14.09
C PRO A 232 -12.15 -2.97 -12.59
N TYR A 233 -11.14 -3.73 -12.19
CA TYR A 233 -10.80 -3.89 -10.79
C TYR A 233 -10.18 -2.61 -10.22
N PHE A 234 -9.25 -1.99 -10.95
CA PHE A 234 -8.54 -0.81 -10.46
C PHE A 234 -9.49 0.34 -10.17
N TYR A 235 -10.32 0.72 -11.13
CA TYR A 235 -11.25 1.84 -10.97
C TYR A 235 -12.39 1.57 -9.99
N ARG A 236 -12.70 0.31 -9.72
CA ARG A 236 -13.77 -0.05 -8.79
C ARG A 236 -13.27 -0.25 -7.35
N LEU A 237 -12.12 -0.91 -7.16
CA LEU A 237 -11.61 -1.25 -5.85
C LEU A 237 -10.88 -0.10 -5.16
N PHE A 238 -10.27 0.83 -5.92
CA PHE A 238 -9.49 1.91 -5.35
C PHE A 238 -10.19 3.26 -5.54
N ALA A 239 -10.60 3.89 -4.43
CA ALA A 239 -11.21 5.20 -4.45
C ALA A 239 -10.26 6.30 -4.93
N PHE A 240 -8.96 6.13 -4.69
CA PHE A 240 -7.88 6.98 -5.18
C PHE A 240 -6.92 6.14 -6.06
N PRO A 241 -6.43 6.66 -7.18
CA PRO A 241 -6.59 8.02 -7.71
C PRO A 241 -7.95 8.32 -8.35
N GLY A 242 -8.84 7.31 -8.50
CA GLY A 242 -10.10 7.47 -9.20
C GLY A 242 -9.89 7.75 -10.70
N GLN A 243 -10.90 8.31 -11.35
CA GLN A 243 -10.78 8.74 -12.74
C GLN A 243 -9.98 10.07 -12.82
N PRO A 244 -9.14 10.22 -13.84
CA PRO A 244 -8.91 9.32 -14.98
C PRO A 244 -7.81 8.25 -14.73
N GLY A 245 -7.34 8.00 -13.52
CA GLY A 245 -6.30 7.04 -13.17
C GLY A 245 -4.98 7.68 -12.76
N TYR A 246 -4.93 9.00 -12.73
CA TYR A 246 -3.84 9.80 -12.17
C TYR A 246 -4.42 10.95 -11.35
N ALA A 247 -3.80 11.26 -10.23
CA ALA A 247 -4.26 12.31 -9.31
C ALA A 247 -3.13 12.82 -8.42
N ALA A 248 -3.37 13.97 -7.80
CA ALA A 248 -2.56 14.52 -6.71
C ALA A 248 -3.35 14.42 -5.40
N LEU A 249 -2.67 14.03 -4.34
CA LEU A 249 -3.20 14.00 -2.98
C LEU A 249 -2.32 14.86 -2.08
N ASP A 250 -2.90 15.91 -1.53
CA ASP A 250 -2.20 16.87 -0.70
C ASP A 250 -2.43 16.54 0.78
N PHE A 251 -1.35 16.54 1.54
CA PHE A 251 -1.33 16.38 2.99
C PHE A 251 -1.07 17.77 3.57
N SER A 252 -2.13 18.56 3.77
CA SER A 252 -2.00 19.97 4.08
C SER A 252 -0.99 20.67 3.13
N ASP A 253 -0.14 21.55 3.62
CA ASP A 253 0.86 22.28 2.85
C ASP A 253 2.29 21.68 2.94
N TYR A 254 2.45 20.45 3.52
CA TYR A 254 3.79 19.92 3.73
C TYR A 254 4.18 18.81 2.75
N MET A 255 3.22 18.07 2.20
CA MET A 255 3.49 16.95 1.29
C MET A 255 2.40 16.80 0.22
N SER A 256 2.80 16.43 -0.98
CA SER A 256 1.89 16.00 -2.06
C SER A 256 2.40 14.72 -2.71
N ILE A 257 1.49 13.77 -2.94
CA ILE A 257 1.75 12.54 -3.68
C ILE A 257 1.07 12.63 -5.03
N LEU A 258 1.85 12.49 -6.09
CA LEU A 258 1.36 12.48 -7.47
C LEU A 258 1.37 11.02 -7.96
N MET A 259 0.19 10.41 -8.05
CA MET A 259 0.04 9.10 -8.70
C MET A 259 -0.12 9.32 -10.20
N LEU A 260 0.77 8.73 -11.01
CA LEU A 260 0.82 8.94 -12.46
C LEU A 260 0.64 7.61 -13.20
N ASP A 261 0.00 7.67 -14.37
CA ASP A 261 -0.20 6.53 -15.26
C ASP A 261 0.84 6.54 -16.39
N THR A 262 1.70 5.55 -16.42
CA THR A 262 2.79 5.43 -17.41
C THR A 262 2.36 4.79 -18.73
N GLY A 263 1.17 5.08 -19.21
CA GLY A 263 0.67 4.61 -20.50
C GLY A 263 -0.17 3.34 -20.42
N HIS A 264 -0.78 3.06 -19.26
CA HIS A 264 -1.60 1.87 -19.07
C HIS A 264 -3.07 2.11 -19.46
N SER A 265 -3.70 3.15 -18.94
CA SER A 265 -5.04 3.56 -19.28
C SER A 265 -5.14 4.95 -19.89
N ASN A 266 -4.07 5.73 -19.79
CA ASN A 266 -3.95 7.06 -20.38
C ASN A 266 -2.59 7.25 -21.04
N PRO A 267 -2.48 8.06 -22.13
CA PRO A 267 -1.18 8.40 -22.69
C PRO A 267 -0.33 9.19 -21.69
N VAL A 268 0.98 8.98 -21.76
CA VAL A 268 1.96 9.77 -21.00
C VAL A 268 1.90 11.24 -21.45
N GLU A 269 1.93 11.45 -22.76
CA GLU A 269 1.89 12.79 -23.36
C GLU A 269 0.46 13.31 -23.57
N GLY A 270 0.31 14.59 -23.79
CA GLY A 270 -0.98 15.26 -23.94
C GLY A 270 -1.59 15.65 -22.59
N GLU A 271 -2.85 15.32 -22.37
CA GLU A 271 -3.65 15.82 -21.25
C GLU A 271 -3.01 15.56 -19.88
N GLN A 272 -2.47 14.35 -19.66
CA GLN A 272 -1.82 14.00 -18.38
C GLN A 272 -0.54 14.82 -18.15
N THR A 273 0.28 15.04 -19.18
CA THR A 273 1.49 15.87 -19.06
C THR A 273 1.15 17.34 -18.83
N GLU A 274 0.11 17.86 -19.47
CA GLU A 274 -0.37 19.23 -19.25
C GLU A 274 -0.96 19.39 -17.84
N TRP A 275 -1.71 18.40 -17.37
CA TRP A 275 -2.20 18.34 -16.00
C TRP A 275 -1.03 18.30 -15.01
N LEU A 276 -0.03 17.45 -15.24
CA LEU A 276 1.14 17.33 -14.38
C LEU A 276 1.89 18.66 -14.23
N ARG A 277 2.05 19.41 -15.33
CA ARG A 277 2.66 20.75 -15.28
C ARG A 277 1.89 21.69 -14.36
N ARG A 278 0.56 21.79 -14.54
CA ARG A 278 -0.29 22.65 -13.69
C ARG A 278 -0.21 22.25 -12.22
N VAL A 279 -0.30 20.96 -11.95
CA VAL A 279 -0.27 20.41 -10.58
C VAL A 279 1.06 20.69 -9.88
N LEU A 280 2.18 20.56 -10.59
CA LEU A 280 3.51 20.86 -10.04
C LEU A 280 3.68 22.37 -9.81
N GLU A 281 3.19 23.22 -10.73
CA GLU A 281 3.21 24.67 -10.57
C GLU A 281 2.42 25.13 -9.34
N GLU A 282 1.20 24.63 -9.17
CA GLU A 282 0.33 24.91 -8.01
C GLU A 282 0.98 24.51 -6.68
N ARG A 283 1.82 23.46 -6.69
CA ARG A 283 2.48 22.86 -5.51
C ARG A 283 3.93 23.30 -5.33
N SER A 284 4.37 24.33 -6.05
CA SER A 284 5.75 24.84 -5.94
C SER A 284 6.14 25.32 -4.53
N HIS A 285 5.14 25.59 -3.68
CA HIS A 285 5.33 25.96 -2.28
C HIS A 285 5.41 24.74 -1.33
N ILE A 286 5.00 23.55 -1.78
CA ILE A 286 4.99 22.32 -0.96
C ILE A 286 6.41 21.73 -0.91
N PRO A 287 7.01 21.54 0.26
CA PRO A 287 8.41 21.09 0.37
C PRO A 287 8.64 19.63 -0.03
N HIS A 288 7.60 18.79 -0.01
CA HIS A 288 7.69 17.37 -0.33
C HIS A 288 6.69 16.98 -1.42
N VAL A 289 7.08 17.05 -2.69
CA VAL A 289 6.29 16.56 -3.81
C VAL A 289 6.89 15.26 -4.32
N PHE A 290 6.09 14.19 -4.33
CA PHE A 290 6.51 12.84 -4.64
C PHE A 290 5.76 12.24 -5.84
N PRO A 291 6.30 12.32 -7.07
CA PRO A 291 5.82 11.49 -8.16
C PRO A 291 6.00 9.99 -7.85
N ASN A 292 4.96 9.20 -8.09
CA ASN A 292 4.94 7.76 -7.92
C ASN A 292 4.25 7.13 -9.13
N TYR A 293 4.94 6.28 -9.86
CA TYR A 293 4.47 5.69 -11.09
C TYR A 293 5.07 4.31 -11.36
N HIS A 294 4.51 3.60 -12.33
CA HIS A 294 4.85 2.20 -12.54
C HIS A 294 6.11 2.04 -13.39
N ILE A 295 6.06 2.34 -14.70
CA ILE A 295 7.21 2.16 -15.59
C ILE A 295 8.28 3.20 -15.27
N PRO A 296 9.55 2.79 -15.05
CA PRO A 296 10.60 3.72 -14.65
C PRO A 296 11.07 4.62 -15.81
N ALA A 297 11.42 5.86 -15.51
CA ALA A 297 12.17 6.72 -16.45
C ALA A 297 13.64 6.28 -16.54
N PHE A 298 14.16 5.70 -15.46
CA PHE A 298 15.55 5.23 -15.34
C PHE A 298 15.59 3.76 -14.89
N PRO A 299 15.29 2.80 -15.78
CA PRO A 299 15.17 1.39 -15.44
C PRO A 299 16.48 0.77 -14.93
N SER A 300 16.37 -0.25 -14.06
CA SER A 300 17.53 -1.03 -13.57
C SER A 300 17.72 -2.35 -14.32
N VAL A 301 16.68 -2.84 -14.96
CA VAL A 301 16.64 -4.15 -15.60
C VAL A 301 16.39 -4.04 -17.10
N ARG A 302 15.42 -3.21 -17.49
CA ARG A 302 15.05 -3.04 -18.92
C ARG A 302 16.02 -2.15 -19.66
N ASN A 303 15.94 -2.19 -20.99
CA ASN A 303 16.74 -1.31 -21.85
C ASN A 303 16.30 0.16 -21.65
N PRO A 304 17.18 1.05 -21.19
CA PRO A 304 16.83 2.44 -20.97
C PRO A 304 16.48 3.21 -22.26
N ASP A 305 16.79 2.65 -23.41
CA ASP A 305 16.50 3.25 -24.72
C ASP A 305 15.16 2.79 -25.31
N ASP A 306 14.40 1.94 -24.60
CA ASP A 306 13.04 1.60 -25.01
C ASP A 306 12.15 2.86 -24.98
N GLU A 307 11.26 2.97 -25.97
CA GLU A 307 10.46 4.16 -26.27
C GLU A 307 9.78 4.76 -25.04
N ILE A 308 9.21 3.89 -24.19
CA ILE A 308 8.49 4.37 -23.00
C ILE A 308 9.40 5.08 -21.98
N HIS A 309 10.59 4.54 -21.73
CA HIS A 309 11.54 5.16 -20.80
C HIS A 309 12.07 6.50 -21.35
N VAL A 310 12.33 6.56 -22.67
CA VAL A 310 12.72 7.80 -23.36
C VAL A 310 11.60 8.82 -23.24
N LYS A 311 10.35 8.43 -23.55
CA LYS A 311 9.19 9.30 -23.47
C LYS A 311 8.98 9.90 -22.06
N LEU A 312 9.12 9.07 -21.01
CA LEU A 312 9.02 9.55 -19.62
C LEU A 312 10.12 10.59 -19.31
N ARG A 313 11.36 10.35 -19.76
CA ARG A 313 12.44 11.32 -19.57
C ARG A 313 12.17 12.63 -20.31
N GLU A 314 11.69 12.57 -21.54
CA GLU A 314 11.40 13.75 -22.34
C GLU A 314 10.21 14.57 -21.84
N LYS A 315 9.15 13.89 -21.36
CA LYS A 315 7.88 14.56 -21.02
C LYS A 315 7.79 14.95 -19.54
N TRP A 316 8.25 14.10 -18.62
CA TRP A 316 8.02 14.29 -17.18
C TRP A 316 9.26 14.70 -16.41
N VAL A 317 10.44 14.11 -16.71
CA VAL A 317 11.67 14.43 -15.97
C VAL A 317 11.99 15.91 -16.05
N SER A 318 11.82 16.55 -17.22
CA SER A 318 12.02 17.99 -17.38
C SER A 318 11.09 18.83 -16.51
N LEU A 319 9.84 18.39 -16.30
CA LEU A 319 8.90 19.03 -15.39
C LEU A 319 9.32 18.83 -13.92
N PHE A 320 9.73 17.64 -13.55
CA PHE A 320 10.23 17.36 -12.20
C PHE A 320 11.44 18.24 -11.87
N GLU A 321 12.34 18.43 -12.83
CA GLU A 321 13.51 19.31 -12.67
C GLU A 321 13.14 20.80 -12.59
N GLU A 322 12.17 21.24 -13.39
CA GLU A 322 11.67 22.63 -13.43
C GLU A 322 11.04 23.02 -12.09
N PHE A 323 10.24 22.14 -11.50
CA PHE A 323 9.49 22.39 -10.27
C PHE A 323 10.15 21.86 -9.00
N GLY A 324 11.41 21.43 -9.07
CA GLY A 324 12.23 21.12 -7.89
C GLY A 324 11.86 19.84 -7.14
N VAL A 325 11.30 18.84 -7.83
CA VAL A 325 11.13 17.49 -7.28
C VAL A 325 12.50 16.95 -6.84
N ARG A 326 12.57 16.40 -5.63
CA ARG A 326 13.83 15.87 -5.08
C ARG A 326 13.96 14.37 -5.24
N VAL A 327 12.84 13.64 -5.11
CA VAL A 327 12.78 12.18 -5.21
C VAL A 327 11.54 11.79 -5.99
N ALA A 328 11.67 10.85 -6.94
CA ALA A 328 10.59 10.16 -7.62
C ALA A 328 10.65 8.66 -7.34
N PHE A 329 9.49 8.00 -7.27
CA PHE A 329 9.39 6.56 -7.01
C PHE A 329 8.91 5.82 -8.24
N GLU A 330 9.64 4.76 -8.58
CA GLU A 330 9.48 3.96 -9.79
C GLU A 330 9.29 2.48 -9.44
N ASN A 331 8.75 1.66 -10.38
CA ASN A 331 8.42 0.26 -10.13
C ASN A 331 8.70 -0.60 -11.38
N HIS A 332 8.02 -1.74 -11.57
CA HIS A 332 8.00 -2.56 -12.78
C HIS A 332 9.22 -3.45 -13.05
N ASP A 333 10.41 -3.08 -12.66
CA ASP A 333 11.62 -3.85 -12.99
C ASP A 333 11.86 -5.05 -12.07
N HIS A 334 11.09 -5.20 -10.99
CA HIS A 334 11.21 -6.28 -10.01
C HIS A 334 12.60 -6.39 -9.38
N ALA A 335 13.24 -5.25 -9.15
CA ALA A 335 14.53 -5.13 -8.51
C ALA A 335 14.55 -3.89 -7.60
N TYR A 336 15.51 -3.76 -6.76
CA TYR A 336 15.81 -2.51 -6.08
C TYR A 336 16.79 -1.68 -6.92
N LYS A 337 16.52 -0.39 -7.01
CA LYS A 337 17.49 0.59 -7.51
C LYS A 337 17.41 1.91 -6.75
N ARG A 338 18.52 2.63 -6.81
CA ARG A 338 18.61 4.06 -6.56
C ARG A 338 19.61 4.67 -7.53
N THR A 339 19.22 5.78 -8.15
CA THR A 339 20.10 6.51 -9.05
C THR A 339 21.07 7.42 -8.29
N TYR A 340 22.11 7.91 -8.97
CA TYR A 340 22.73 9.17 -8.62
C TYR A 340 21.69 10.29 -8.73
N PRO A 341 21.89 11.45 -8.08
CA PRO A 341 21.07 12.62 -8.38
C PRO A 341 21.29 13.07 -9.83
N ILE A 342 20.22 13.23 -10.58
CA ILE A 342 20.23 13.48 -12.03
C ILE A 342 19.58 14.84 -12.31
N ARG A 343 20.22 15.67 -13.15
CA ARG A 343 19.66 16.86 -13.74
C ARG A 343 20.19 17.04 -15.16
N ASN A 344 19.31 17.39 -16.10
CA ASN A 344 19.65 17.54 -17.53
C ASN A 344 20.38 16.30 -18.11
N GLY A 345 19.95 15.10 -17.73
CA GLY A 345 20.53 13.85 -18.21
C GLY A 345 21.97 13.57 -17.73
N ALA A 346 22.43 14.21 -16.67
CA ALA A 346 23.75 14.02 -16.11
C ALA A 346 23.75 14.02 -14.56
N PHE A 347 24.83 13.54 -13.95
CA PHE A 347 25.02 13.68 -12.52
C PHE A 347 25.04 15.16 -12.11
N SER A 348 24.24 15.51 -11.10
CA SER A 348 24.23 16.82 -10.47
C SER A 348 23.87 16.70 -9.00
N ALA A 349 24.61 17.38 -8.13
CA ALA A 349 24.40 17.28 -6.67
C ALA A 349 23.02 17.79 -6.22
N ASP A 350 22.40 18.65 -7.00
CA ASP A 350 21.04 19.21 -6.82
C ASP A 350 19.98 18.53 -7.71
N GLY A 351 20.34 17.38 -8.30
CA GLY A 351 19.46 16.61 -9.18
C GLY A 351 18.45 15.75 -8.42
N ILE A 352 17.55 15.15 -9.18
CA ILE A 352 16.50 14.26 -8.69
C ILE A 352 17.08 12.86 -8.47
N VAL A 353 16.68 12.20 -7.37
CA VAL A 353 16.99 10.79 -7.12
C VAL A 353 15.77 9.93 -7.43
N TYR A 354 15.95 8.92 -8.27
CA TYR A 354 14.91 7.94 -8.62
C TYR A 354 15.14 6.68 -7.80
N ILE A 355 14.13 6.26 -7.03
CA ILE A 355 14.19 5.12 -6.10
C ILE A 355 13.06 4.14 -6.42
N GLY A 356 13.33 2.86 -6.42
CA GLY A 356 12.33 1.81 -6.68
C GLY A 356 13.01 0.50 -7.05
N ASP A 357 12.50 -0.16 -7.86
CA ASP A 357 11.84 -0.58 -9.05
C ASP A 357 10.85 -1.76 -8.82
N GLY A 358 10.05 -1.71 -7.77
CA GLY A 358 8.96 -2.66 -7.54
C GLY A 358 9.38 -4.12 -7.32
N ALA A 359 9.54 -4.53 -6.07
CA ALA A 359 9.83 -5.92 -5.75
C ALA A 359 9.22 -6.31 -4.40
N TRP A 360 7.98 -5.93 -4.17
CA TRP A 360 7.29 -6.19 -2.91
C TRP A 360 6.99 -7.68 -2.70
N GLY A 361 6.33 -8.33 -3.65
CA GLY A 361 5.93 -9.72 -3.53
C GLY A 361 6.06 -10.54 -4.82
N VAL A 362 7.04 -10.19 -5.66
CA VAL A 362 7.26 -10.78 -6.98
C VAL A 362 8.59 -11.53 -7.07
N TYR A 363 8.75 -12.31 -8.14
CA TYR A 363 10.06 -12.82 -8.54
C TYR A 363 10.94 -11.64 -8.95
N THR A 364 12.12 -11.56 -8.36
CA THR A 364 13.09 -10.52 -8.70
C THR A 364 13.84 -10.89 -9.98
N ARG A 365 14.22 -9.86 -10.72
CA ARG A 365 15.00 -9.99 -11.96
C ARG A 365 16.48 -9.69 -11.71
N PRO A 366 17.40 -10.33 -12.44
CA PRO A 366 18.83 -10.04 -12.32
C PRO A 366 19.13 -8.64 -12.86
N ILE A 367 19.99 -7.92 -12.17
CA ILE A 367 20.52 -6.64 -12.65
C ILE A 367 21.50 -6.91 -13.79
N GLY A 368 21.41 -6.14 -14.90
CA GLY A 368 22.28 -6.29 -16.06
C GLY A 368 22.11 -7.59 -16.86
N GLY A 369 20.97 -8.29 -16.67
CA GLY A 369 20.64 -9.51 -17.42
C GLY A 369 21.33 -10.78 -16.94
N GLY A 370 22.39 -10.70 -16.16
CA GLY A 370 23.17 -11.87 -15.78
C GLY A 370 23.64 -12.70 -16.98
N ASP A 371 23.75 -14.03 -16.80
CA ASP A 371 24.13 -15.01 -17.85
C ASP A 371 22.90 -15.66 -18.53
N ASP A 372 21.68 -15.15 -18.31
CA ASP A 372 20.46 -15.71 -18.89
C ASP A 372 20.28 -15.28 -20.35
N PRO A 373 20.43 -16.19 -21.33
CA PRO A 373 20.31 -15.87 -22.77
C PRO A 373 18.87 -15.53 -23.20
N GLU A 374 17.85 -15.90 -22.38
CA GLU A 374 16.43 -15.58 -22.62
C GLU A 374 16.00 -14.29 -21.92
N PHE A 375 16.92 -13.67 -21.18
CA PHE A 375 16.64 -12.41 -20.51
C PHE A 375 16.43 -11.30 -21.54
N TRP A 376 15.25 -10.72 -21.52
CA TRP A 376 14.82 -9.67 -22.45
C TRP A 376 15.18 -8.24 -22.02
N GLY A 377 15.90 -8.08 -20.89
CA GLY A 377 16.35 -6.80 -20.36
C GLY A 377 17.67 -6.32 -20.97
N TYR A 378 18.25 -5.30 -20.34
CA TYR A 378 19.50 -4.70 -20.77
C TYR A 378 20.72 -5.59 -20.48
N HIS A 379 21.48 -5.98 -21.51
CA HIS A 379 22.70 -6.79 -21.43
C HIS A 379 23.97 -5.95 -21.61
N GLY A 380 24.06 -4.82 -20.94
CA GLY A 380 25.22 -3.94 -21.03
C GLY A 380 25.95 -3.79 -19.69
N ASN A 381 26.92 -2.91 -19.68
CA ASN A 381 27.43 -2.39 -18.42
C ASN A 381 26.30 -1.68 -17.68
N ASP A 382 26.33 -1.68 -16.35
CA ASP A 382 25.33 -0.96 -15.54
C ASP A 382 25.14 0.46 -16.09
N PRO A 383 23.91 0.91 -16.28
CA PRO A 383 23.66 2.27 -16.76
C PRO A 383 24.32 3.29 -15.84
N TRP A 384 24.90 4.33 -16.44
CA TRP A 384 25.70 5.36 -15.73
C TRP A 384 24.98 6.00 -14.54
N TYR A 385 23.65 6.00 -14.58
CA TYR A 385 22.83 6.62 -13.55
C TYR A 385 22.64 5.73 -12.31
N LEU A 386 22.92 4.43 -12.36
CA LEU A 386 22.70 3.54 -11.21
C LEU A 386 23.76 3.78 -10.12
N LYS A 387 23.31 4.17 -8.95
CA LYS A 387 24.14 4.27 -7.74
C LYS A 387 24.13 3.00 -6.92
N ARG A 388 22.96 2.36 -6.81
CA ARG A 388 22.71 1.11 -6.13
C ARG A 388 21.66 0.32 -6.89
N ALA A 389 21.83 -0.98 -6.95
CA ALA A 389 20.83 -1.91 -7.45
C ALA A 389 20.97 -3.26 -6.73
N SER A 390 19.87 -4.00 -6.60
CA SER A 390 19.85 -5.30 -5.94
C SER A 390 18.64 -6.14 -6.39
N SER A 391 18.88 -7.39 -6.75
CA SER A 391 17.84 -8.35 -7.10
C SER A 391 17.20 -8.97 -5.84
N GLN A 392 16.67 -8.15 -4.95
CA GLN A 392 16.04 -8.59 -3.70
C GLN A 392 14.62 -8.04 -3.57
N ARG A 393 13.70 -8.85 -3.03
CA ARG A 393 12.40 -8.35 -2.58
C ARG A 393 12.62 -7.36 -1.44
N HIS A 394 11.95 -6.22 -1.52
CA HIS A 394 12.16 -5.11 -0.61
C HIS A 394 10.95 -4.18 -0.55
N PHE A 395 10.99 -3.29 0.39
CA PHE A 395 10.21 -2.05 0.43
C PHE A 395 11.11 -0.89 0.82
N ILE A 396 10.64 0.31 0.57
CA ILE A 396 11.33 1.55 0.96
C ILE A 396 10.54 2.14 2.12
N LEU A 397 11.20 2.43 3.23
CA LEU A 397 10.64 3.22 4.33
C LEU A 397 11.13 4.66 4.17
N GLY A 398 10.22 5.55 3.75
CA GLY A 398 10.46 6.98 3.69
C GLY A 398 10.09 7.64 5.01
N THR A 399 10.87 8.61 5.43
CA THR A 399 10.59 9.47 6.56
C THR A 399 10.77 10.93 6.15
N ILE A 400 9.80 11.78 6.46
CA ILE A 400 9.92 13.23 6.36
C ILE A 400 9.84 13.84 7.75
N HIS A 401 10.61 14.92 7.98
CA HIS A 401 10.60 15.68 9.23
C HIS A 401 10.98 17.14 8.92
N GLY A 402 10.06 18.05 9.05
CA GLY A 402 10.23 19.42 8.55
C GLY A 402 10.64 19.39 7.08
N PRO A 403 11.75 20.05 6.68
CA PRO A 403 12.21 20.06 5.28
C PRO A 403 13.04 18.82 4.88
N HIS A 404 13.30 17.90 5.81
CA HIS A 404 14.23 16.77 5.64
C HIS A 404 13.50 15.53 5.13
N GLN A 405 14.22 14.71 4.37
CA GLN A 405 13.78 13.41 3.86
C GLN A 405 14.84 12.37 4.15
N HIS A 406 14.42 11.16 4.48
CA HIS A 406 15.29 10.01 4.67
C HIS A 406 14.63 8.73 4.19
N TYR A 407 15.41 7.82 3.61
CA TYR A 407 14.91 6.58 3.02
C TYR A 407 15.78 5.40 3.44
N LEU A 408 15.14 4.37 3.97
CA LEU A 408 15.73 3.06 4.21
C LEU A 408 15.17 2.06 3.23
N MET A 409 16.02 1.34 2.52
CA MET A 409 15.64 0.23 1.67
C MET A 409 15.86 -1.06 2.45
N ILE A 410 14.76 -1.75 2.74
CA ILE A 410 14.71 -2.88 3.65
C ILE A 410 14.29 -4.12 2.88
N ASN A 411 15.11 -5.16 2.90
CA ASN A 411 14.77 -6.40 2.20
C ASN A 411 13.73 -7.24 2.98
N LYS A 412 13.26 -8.30 2.34
CA LYS A 412 12.28 -9.25 2.90
C LYS A 412 12.67 -9.83 4.29
N ASP A 413 13.95 -9.89 4.59
CA ASP A 413 14.50 -10.44 5.83
C ASP A 413 14.69 -9.35 6.92
N GLY A 414 14.43 -8.09 6.60
CA GLY A 414 14.58 -6.94 7.50
C GLY A 414 15.95 -6.29 7.47
N ALA A 415 16.86 -6.74 6.59
CA ALA A 415 18.17 -6.10 6.46
C ALA A 415 18.07 -4.80 5.64
N ILE A 416 18.73 -3.75 6.12
CA ILE A 416 18.89 -2.50 5.38
C ILE A 416 19.91 -2.74 4.27
N ILE A 417 19.47 -2.66 3.00
CA ILE A 417 20.31 -2.88 1.83
C ILE A 417 20.85 -1.58 1.23
N ASP A 418 20.20 -0.47 1.47
CA ASP A 418 20.68 0.88 1.15
C ASP A 418 20.01 1.93 2.04
N GLU A 419 20.63 3.10 2.12
CA GLU A 419 20.19 4.24 2.92
C GLU A 419 20.47 5.54 2.16
N TYR A 420 19.50 6.48 2.16
CA TYR A 420 19.65 7.77 1.50
C TYR A 420 18.86 8.90 2.19
N PRO A 421 19.53 10.05 2.48
CA PRO A 421 20.98 10.23 2.50
C PRO A 421 21.61 9.36 3.61
N ARG A 422 22.89 9.00 3.48
CA ARG A 422 23.60 8.17 4.47
C ARG A 422 23.80 8.84 5.82
N THR A 423 23.68 10.15 5.86
CA THR A 423 23.78 10.93 7.09
C THR A 423 22.44 11.68 7.21
N PRO A 424 21.43 11.08 7.86
CA PRO A 424 20.15 11.73 8.08
C PRO A 424 20.33 12.93 9.03
N HIS A 425 19.35 13.84 9.01
CA HIS A 425 19.31 14.92 9.97
C HIS A 425 19.22 14.35 11.40
N LEU A 426 19.95 14.94 12.37
CA LEU A 426 20.09 14.40 13.72
C LEU A 426 18.78 14.19 14.48
N ASP A 427 17.71 14.92 14.11
CA ASP A 427 16.41 14.83 14.74
C ASP A 427 15.53 13.69 14.20
N MET A 428 16.01 12.98 13.17
CA MET A 428 15.31 11.81 12.64
C MET A 428 15.69 10.58 13.46
N LYS A 429 14.90 10.27 14.48
CA LYS A 429 15.07 9.10 15.37
C LYS A 429 14.77 7.78 14.66
N ILE A 430 15.54 7.43 13.63
CA ILE A 430 15.35 6.24 12.81
C ILE A 430 15.80 4.97 13.57
N ASN A 431 16.76 5.11 14.47
CA ASN A 431 17.36 3.97 15.17
C ASN A 431 16.47 3.33 16.26
N GLU A 432 15.33 3.94 16.61
CA GLU A 432 14.39 3.37 17.60
C GLU A 432 13.38 2.39 16.98
N LEU A 433 13.42 2.18 15.65
CA LEU A 433 12.40 1.45 14.90
C LEU A 433 12.68 -0.02 14.62
N ALA A 434 13.89 -0.50 14.90
CA ALA A 434 14.30 -1.80 14.39
C ALA A 434 14.67 -2.79 15.49
N GLU A 435 13.76 -3.11 16.38
CA GLU A 435 13.82 -4.43 17.00
C GLU A 435 12.96 -5.37 16.16
N PRO A 436 13.52 -6.39 15.51
CA PRO A 436 12.74 -7.36 14.78
C PRO A 436 11.87 -8.14 15.77
N TRP A 437 10.59 -8.19 15.52
CA TRP A 437 9.69 -9.13 16.20
C TRP A 437 10.15 -10.55 15.89
N GLU A 438 10.51 -11.31 16.93
CA GLU A 438 10.76 -12.76 16.86
C GLU A 438 9.49 -13.56 16.47
#